data_0c091f99a92d484bdecbc1f61729a6da
#
_entry.id   0c091f99a92d484bdecbc1f61729a6da
#
_cell.length_a   1.000
_cell.length_b   1.000
_cell.length_c   1.000
_cell.angle_alpha   90.00
_cell.angle_beta   90.00
_cell.angle_gamma   90.00
#
_symmetry.space_group_name_H-M   'P 1'
#
loop_
_entity.id
_entity.type
_entity.pdbx_description
1 polymer ?
#
loop_
_entity_poly.entity_id
_entity_poly.type
_entity_poly.pdbx_seq_one_letter_code
_entity_poly.pdbx_strand_id
1 'polypeptide(L)'
;MRDRLKVFGIDIIKGSVRSRSRRPMYALVRMDGGIIESESEVSMFRLFRMLTDERPDILAVDSLQEIAADQRELYFFLQGLPPQTRLVQVTGGERKETLGKVAARFNISFNRFDPFAEARTTAQVASLGAGAEVIAFENESEVVVSRHRSPGKGGWSQNRYVRKMHGAVQLKGREIEMALVAAGLRYEKKETKAFGGCSRVAFRVFATRDQVPVPTYRGADVQVRIHGKRLERIRFRPLSIKPRYLIVGIDPGTTTAAAALDLDGNLLHLASSRQMTMSDVIESLYKVGKPLIVATDVQEMPYSVEKIRRAFSAIAFVPKQDVSVDTKVELTAPFPYANDHERDALSAALDAYRQYRHKFQNLLKRIPPGHDLDEVRARVIRGQSLDSVLGEMKVPVRKPETAETAPVLIDSSSHVQRVRMLGGMVKRLRTIVGELQEEVKGKEYEIHRLQSRLRNVHTARYTELAKDTEVVKKDAV
;
A
#
# COMPACT_ATOMS: atom_id res chain seq x y z
N MET A 1 23.19 14.87 -3.64
CA MET A 1 22.20 14.94 -4.74
C MET A 1 21.08 14.01 -4.33
N ARG A 2 19.87 14.48 -4.02
CA ARG A 2 18.71 13.57 -3.90
C ARG A 2 18.40 13.09 -5.30
N ASP A 3 18.55 11.82 -5.54
CA ASP A 3 18.17 11.19 -6.81
C ASP A 3 16.73 11.55 -7.10
N ARG A 4 16.45 11.97 -8.33
CA ARG A 4 15.09 12.25 -8.79
C ARG A 4 14.30 10.94 -8.71
N LEU A 5 13.24 10.93 -7.94
CA LEU A 5 12.40 9.74 -7.74
C LEU A 5 11.52 9.53 -8.97
N LYS A 6 11.73 8.42 -9.66
CA LYS A 6 10.92 8.01 -10.83
C LYS A 6 9.76 7.14 -10.40
N VAL A 7 8.54 7.62 -10.64
CA VAL A 7 7.30 6.94 -10.21
C VAL A 7 6.41 6.67 -11.40
N PHE A 8 5.93 5.44 -11.52
CA PHE A 8 4.87 5.05 -12.42
C PHE A 8 3.59 4.85 -11.64
N GLY A 9 2.53 5.58 -11.99
CA GLY A 9 1.18 5.38 -11.45
C GLY A 9 0.29 4.70 -12.48
N ILE A 10 -0.50 3.73 -12.04
CA ILE A 10 -1.42 3.03 -12.93
C ILE A 10 -2.83 2.94 -12.34
N ASP A 11 -3.83 2.86 -13.23
CA ASP A 11 -5.21 2.51 -12.93
C ASP A 11 -5.83 1.77 -14.14
N ILE A 12 -6.88 0.98 -13.93
CA ILE A 12 -7.54 0.21 -14.99
C ILE A 12 -8.49 1.10 -15.80
N ILE A 13 -8.25 1.23 -17.12
CA ILE A 13 -9.17 1.91 -18.03
C ILE A 13 -10.34 1.00 -18.40
N LYS A 14 -10.06 -0.27 -18.74
CA LYS A 14 -11.04 -1.25 -19.19
C LYS A 14 -10.53 -2.66 -18.98
N GLY A 15 -11.45 -3.63 -18.90
CA GLY A 15 -11.16 -5.03 -18.64
C GLY A 15 -10.94 -5.31 -17.17
N SER A 16 -10.58 -6.54 -16.86
CA SER A 16 -10.34 -7.00 -15.48
C SER A 16 -9.22 -8.01 -15.47
N VAL A 17 -8.41 -7.99 -14.41
CA VAL A 17 -7.35 -8.98 -14.16
C VAL A 17 -7.93 -10.38 -14.02
N ARG A 18 -9.17 -10.49 -13.51
CA ARG A 18 -9.88 -11.77 -13.32
C ARG A 18 -10.49 -12.31 -14.61
N SER A 19 -10.65 -11.48 -15.64
CA SER A 19 -11.24 -11.89 -16.92
C SER A 19 -10.23 -12.49 -17.85
N ARG A 20 -10.47 -13.73 -18.33
CA ARG A 20 -9.65 -14.37 -19.36
C ARG A 20 -9.90 -13.81 -20.76
N SER A 21 -11.10 -13.31 -21.03
CA SER A 21 -11.53 -12.80 -22.34
C SER A 21 -11.21 -11.31 -22.54
N ARG A 22 -11.25 -10.52 -21.47
CA ARG A 22 -11.01 -9.06 -21.52
C ARG A 22 -9.84 -8.69 -20.60
N ARG A 23 -8.63 -8.84 -21.10
CA ARG A 23 -7.42 -8.46 -20.36
C ARG A 23 -7.43 -6.98 -20.02
N PRO A 24 -6.89 -6.56 -18.86
CA PRO A 24 -6.90 -5.19 -18.42
C PRO A 24 -6.01 -4.32 -19.32
N MET A 25 -6.49 -3.10 -19.57
CA MET A 25 -5.72 -2.00 -20.14
C MET A 25 -5.60 -0.92 -19.08
N TYR A 26 -4.42 -0.36 -18.94
CA TYR A 26 -4.07 0.57 -17.87
C TYR A 26 -3.82 1.97 -18.40
N ALA A 27 -4.29 2.97 -17.67
CA ALA A 27 -3.74 4.32 -17.71
C ALA A 27 -2.38 4.28 -17.00
N LEU A 28 -1.32 4.62 -17.70
CA LEU A 28 0.01 4.74 -17.14
C LEU A 28 0.42 6.21 -17.13
N VAL A 29 0.76 6.73 -15.96
CA VAL A 29 1.33 8.06 -15.76
C VAL A 29 2.78 7.90 -15.30
N ARG A 30 3.70 8.50 -16.05
CA ARG A 30 5.13 8.53 -15.73
C ARG A 30 5.50 9.86 -15.12
N MET A 31 6.16 9.81 -13.97
CA MET A 31 6.57 10.98 -13.20
C MET A 31 8.05 10.87 -12.85
N ASP A 32 8.81 11.94 -13.03
CA ASP A 32 10.21 12.07 -12.60
C ASP A 32 10.38 13.34 -11.75
N GLY A 33 10.91 13.18 -10.53
CA GLY A 33 11.15 14.29 -9.61
C GLY A 33 9.89 15.11 -9.29
N GLY A 34 8.70 14.48 -9.29
CA GLY A 34 7.42 15.15 -9.03
C GLY A 34 6.77 15.81 -10.26
N ILE A 35 7.39 15.72 -11.45
CA ILE A 35 6.86 16.27 -12.70
C ILE A 35 6.34 15.13 -13.58
N ILE A 36 5.13 15.28 -14.12
CA ILE A 36 4.54 14.32 -15.05
C ILE A 36 5.22 14.47 -16.40
N GLU A 37 5.87 13.40 -16.86
CA GLU A 37 6.54 13.36 -18.16
C GLU A 37 5.59 12.96 -19.29
N SER A 38 4.76 11.94 -19.04
CA SER A 38 3.83 11.43 -20.07
C SER A 38 2.71 10.60 -19.47
N GLU A 39 1.66 10.48 -20.24
CA GLU A 39 0.48 9.66 -19.98
C GLU A 39 0.20 8.77 -21.19
N SER A 40 -0.12 7.50 -20.97
CA SER A 40 -0.37 6.56 -22.06
C SER A 40 -1.27 5.39 -21.65
N GLU A 41 -2.06 4.87 -22.61
CA GLU A 41 -2.78 3.60 -22.42
C GLU A 41 -1.86 2.43 -22.75
N VAL A 42 -1.74 1.48 -21.83
CA VAL A 42 -0.83 0.35 -21.97
C VAL A 42 -1.49 -0.97 -21.58
N SER A 43 -1.14 -2.05 -22.28
CA SER A 43 -1.45 -3.42 -21.84
C SER A 43 -0.46 -3.85 -20.76
N MET A 44 -0.80 -4.87 -19.97
CA MET A 44 0.11 -5.48 -18.98
C MET A 44 1.48 -5.83 -19.57
N PHE A 45 1.52 -6.38 -20.79
CA PHE A 45 2.78 -6.73 -21.47
C PHE A 45 3.62 -5.49 -21.77
N ARG A 46 3.01 -4.41 -22.27
CA ARG A 46 3.70 -3.16 -22.55
C ARG A 46 4.16 -2.48 -21.26
N LEU A 47 3.35 -2.54 -20.20
CA LEU A 47 3.72 -2.06 -18.86
C LEU A 47 5.01 -2.75 -18.37
N PHE A 48 5.06 -4.09 -18.41
CA PHE A 48 6.26 -4.83 -18.01
C PHE A 48 7.51 -4.49 -18.84
N ARG A 49 7.34 -4.29 -20.12
CA ARG A 49 8.43 -3.87 -20.99
C ARG A 49 8.95 -2.50 -20.57
N MET A 50 8.07 -1.52 -20.37
CA MET A 50 8.45 -0.18 -19.93
C MET A 50 9.09 -0.19 -18.53
N LEU A 51 8.56 -0.99 -17.60
CA LEU A 51 9.17 -1.18 -16.28
C LEU A 51 10.61 -1.74 -16.40
N THR A 52 10.82 -2.69 -17.30
CA THR A 52 12.15 -3.31 -17.52
C THR A 52 13.14 -2.34 -18.15
N ASP A 53 12.68 -1.54 -19.14
CA ASP A 53 13.49 -0.61 -19.89
C ASP A 53 13.83 0.63 -19.05
N GLU A 54 12.86 1.20 -18.36
CA GLU A 54 12.99 2.48 -17.65
C GLU A 54 13.32 2.35 -16.16
N ARG A 55 13.03 1.20 -15.56
CA ARG A 55 13.36 0.85 -14.17
C ARG A 55 12.97 1.94 -13.16
N PRO A 56 11.68 2.28 -13.03
CA PRO A 56 11.26 3.28 -12.06
C PRO A 56 11.54 2.81 -10.62
N ASP A 57 11.68 3.73 -9.69
CA ASP A 57 11.86 3.43 -8.27
C ASP A 57 10.58 2.86 -7.65
N ILE A 58 9.42 3.39 -8.10
CA ILE A 58 8.11 3.01 -7.59
C ILE A 58 7.15 2.72 -8.75
N LEU A 59 6.45 1.59 -8.64
CA LEU A 59 5.19 1.35 -9.33
C LEU A 59 4.07 1.52 -8.31
N ALA A 60 3.25 2.56 -8.49
CA ALA A 60 2.18 2.92 -7.58
C ALA A 60 0.82 2.47 -8.12
N VAL A 61 0.00 1.90 -7.24
CA VAL A 61 -1.36 1.40 -7.52
C VAL A 61 -2.31 1.80 -6.42
N ASP A 62 -3.57 1.97 -6.74
CA ASP A 62 -4.62 2.16 -5.73
C ASP A 62 -4.84 0.83 -4.97
N SER A 63 -5.04 -0.26 -5.68
CA SER A 63 -5.27 -1.58 -5.10
C SER A 63 -4.46 -2.67 -5.81
N LEU A 64 -3.96 -3.65 -5.03
CA LEU A 64 -3.30 -4.83 -5.60
C LEU A 64 -4.21 -5.66 -6.52
N GLN A 65 -5.53 -5.53 -6.36
CA GLN A 65 -6.53 -6.20 -7.20
C GLN A 65 -6.54 -5.68 -8.65
N GLU A 66 -5.94 -4.53 -8.91
CA GLU A 66 -5.74 -4.01 -10.27
C GLU A 66 -4.64 -4.74 -11.02
N ILE A 67 -3.72 -5.37 -10.30
CA ILE A 67 -2.55 -6.06 -10.88
C ILE A 67 -2.74 -7.57 -10.93
N ALA A 68 -3.33 -8.15 -9.88
CA ALA A 68 -3.42 -9.59 -9.70
C ALA A 68 -4.79 -10.01 -9.16
N ALA A 69 -5.35 -11.07 -9.69
CA ALA A 69 -6.62 -11.63 -9.25
C ALA A 69 -6.46 -12.41 -7.94
N ASP A 70 -5.30 -13.01 -7.71
CA ASP A 70 -4.99 -13.78 -6.53
C ASP A 70 -3.53 -13.54 -6.04
N GLN A 71 -3.21 -14.10 -4.89
CA GLN A 71 -1.89 -13.98 -4.29
C GLN A 71 -0.79 -14.64 -5.15
N ARG A 72 -1.10 -15.70 -5.88
CA ARG A 72 -0.14 -16.41 -6.74
C ARG A 72 0.26 -15.54 -7.94
N GLU A 73 -0.72 -14.91 -8.58
CA GLU A 73 -0.46 -13.97 -9.69
C GLU A 73 0.33 -12.76 -9.20
N LEU A 74 0.03 -12.25 -8.00
CA LEU A 74 0.78 -11.15 -7.41
C LEU A 74 2.26 -11.52 -7.17
N TYR A 75 2.56 -12.73 -6.70
CA TYR A 75 3.94 -13.20 -6.58
C TYR A 75 4.64 -13.27 -7.94
N PHE A 76 3.95 -13.75 -8.98
CA PHE A 76 4.50 -13.76 -10.34
C PHE A 76 4.79 -12.36 -10.85
N PHE A 77 3.87 -11.43 -10.62
CA PHE A 77 4.04 -10.04 -10.99
C PHE A 77 5.26 -9.43 -10.30
N LEU A 78 5.35 -9.54 -8.98
CA LEU A 78 6.46 -9.03 -8.18
C LEU A 78 7.81 -9.68 -8.55
N GLN A 79 7.81 -10.97 -8.90
CA GLN A 79 9.00 -11.67 -9.38
C GLN A 79 9.48 -11.14 -10.74
N GLY A 80 8.56 -10.66 -11.57
CA GLY A 80 8.86 -10.07 -12.88
C GLY A 80 9.31 -8.61 -12.83
N LEU A 81 9.07 -7.89 -11.74
CA LEU A 81 9.51 -6.51 -11.60
C LEU A 81 11.04 -6.39 -11.57
N PRO A 82 11.61 -5.31 -12.11
CA PRO A 82 13.01 -4.97 -11.90
C PRO A 82 13.33 -4.97 -10.39
N PRO A 83 14.49 -5.48 -9.96
CA PRO A 83 14.82 -5.61 -8.53
C PRO A 83 14.71 -4.30 -7.73
N GLN A 84 15.04 -3.17 -8.33
CA GLN A 84 14.98 -1.85 -7.70
C GLN A 84 13.58 -1.23 -7.69
N THR A 85 12.64 -1.73 -8.49
CA THR A 85 11.28 -1.19 -8.57
C THR A 85 10.43 -1.72 -7.42
N ARG A 86 9.94 -0.85 -6.55
CA ARG A 86 9.05 -1.17 -5.44
C ARG A 86 7.59 -1.07 -5.88
N LEU A 87 6.79 -2.09 -5.60
CA LEU A 87 5.34 -1.98 -5.75
C LEU A 87 4.75 -1.33 -4.52
N VAL A 88 3.99 -0.26 -4.70
CA VAL A 88 3.39 0.52 -3.62
C VAL A 88 1.88 0.57 -3.78
N GLN A 89 1.15 0.15 -2.75
CA GLN A 89 -0.28 0.37 -2.64
C GLN A 89 -0.51 1.69 -1.90
N VAL A 90 -1.02 2.72 -2.59
CA VAL A 90 -1.15 4.07 -2.01
C VAL A 90 -2.28 4.18 -0.99
N THR A 91 -3.28 3.33 -1.07
CA THR A 91 -4.40 3.27 -0.12
C THR A 91 -4.05 2.59 1.21
N GLY A 92 -2.79 2.22 1.40
CA GLY A 92 -2.28 1.61 2.63
C GLY A 92 -2.15 0.09 2.55
N GLY A 93 -1.72 -0.53 3.63
CA GLY A 93 -1.47 -1.96 3.73
C GLY A 93 -2.64 -2.74 4.36
N GLU A 94 -2.50 -3.09 5.64
CA GLU A 94 -3.52 -3.85 6.38
C GLU A 94 -4.80 -3.03 6.61
N ARG A 95 -4.66 -1.75 6.93
CA ARG A 95 -5.79 -0.80 7.03
C ARG A 95 -5.84 0.02 5.75
N LYS A 96 -6.83 -0.27 4.91
CA LYS A 96 -7.03 0.44 3.65
C LYS A 96 -7.87 1.69 3.86
N GLU A 97 -7.42 2.78 3.24
CA GLU A 97 -8.17 4.03 3.12
C GLU A 97 -8.55 4.22 1.64
N THR A 98 -9.54 5.05 1.36
CA THR A 98 -9.86 5.38 -0.04
C THR A 98 -8.79 6.32 -0.61
N LEU A 99 -8.48 6.21 -1.91
CA LEU A 99 -7.55 7.11 -2.58
C LEU A 99 -7.93 8.58 -2.38
N GLY A 100 -9.23 8.90 -2.36
CA GLY A 100 -9.72 10.25 -2.07
C GLY A 100 -9.32 10.77 -0.70
N LYS A 101 -9.34 9.93 0.36
CA LYS A 101 -8.85 10.32 1.69
C LYS A 101 -7.34 10.54 1.72
N VAL A 102 -6.59 9.67 1.03
CA VAL A 102 -5.13 9.82 0.94
C VAL A 102 -4.76 11.08 0.17
N ALA A 103 -5.40 11.33 -0.97
CA ALA A 103 -5.17 12.53 -1.79
C ALA A 103 -5.53 13.82 -1.05
N ALA A 104 -6.63 13.83 -0.29
CA ALA A 104 -7.06 14.97 0.50
C ALA A 104 -6.01 15.41 1.54
N ARG A 105 -5.21 14.48 2.10
CA ARG A 105 -4.08 14.82 2.99
C ARG A 105 -3.02 15.68 2.34
N PHE A 106 -2.93 15.64 1.01
CA PHE A 106 -1.98 16.42 0.22
C PHE A 106 -2.65 17.55 -0.56
N ASN A 107 -3.90 17.89 -0.23
CA ASN A 107 -4.71 18.89 -0.95
C ASN A 107 -4.84 18.60 -2.44
N ILE A 108 -4.89 17.31 -2.81
CA ILE A 108 -5.05 16.87 -4.20
C ILE A 108 -6.50 16.46 -4.42
N SER A 109 -7.18 17.09 -5.36
CA SER A 109 -8.51 16.72 -5.84
C SER A 109 -8.42 16.09 -7.22
N PHE A 110 -9.20 15.06 -7.50
CA PHE A 110 -9.22 14.37 -8.78
C PHE A 110 -10.61 13.84 -9.12
N ASN A 111 -10.81 13.53 -10.39
CA ASN A 111 -12.03 12.90 -10.86
C ASN A 111 -11.89 11.38 -10.77
N ARG A 112 -12.66 10.73 -9.89
CA ARG A 112 -12.68 9.27 -9.69
C ARG A 112 -13.08 8.47 -10.92
N PHE A 113 -13.70 9.11 -11.91
CA PHE A 113 -14.20 8.43 -13.10
C PHE A 113 -13.25 8.54 -14.28
N ASP A 114 -12.15 9.24 -14.10
CA ASP A 114 -11.08 9.35 -15.09
C ASP A 114 -9.87 8.53 -14.64
N PRO A 115 -9.58 7.39 -15.32
CA PRO A 115 -8.45 6.54 -14.98
C PRO A 115 -7.10 7.25 -15.03
N PHE A 116 -6.94 8.22 -15.94
CA PHE A 116 -5.70 8.99 -16.00
C PHE A 116 -5.56 9.95 -14.81
N ALA A 117 -6.68 10.55 -14.35
CA ALA A 117 -6.66 11.37 -13.15
C ALA A 117 -6.40 10.50 -11.91
N GLU A 118 -6.93 9.28 -11.84
CA GLU A 118 -6.66 8.31 -10.78
C GLU A 118 -5.19 7.86 -10.78
N ALA A 119 -4.65 7.43 -11.93
CA ALA A 119 -3.25 7.04 -12.09
C ALA A 119 -2.28 8.20 -11.78
N ARG A 120 -2.64 9.43 -12.19
CA ARG A 120 -1.87 10.65 -11.87
C ARG A 120 -1.83 10.90 -10.37
N THR A 121 -2.97 10.85 -9.71
CA THR A 121 -3.08 11.02 -8.26
C THR A 121 -2.29 9.95 -7.52
N THR A 122 -2.41 8.69 -7.94
CA THR A 122 -1.66 7.55 -7.39
C THR A 122 -0.15 7.77 -7.49
N ALA A 123 0.35 8.24 -8.65
CA ALA A 123 1.78 8.58 -8.80
C ALA A 123 2.19 9.74 -7.89
N GLN A 124 1.37 10.81 -7.82
CA GLN A 124 1.65 11.99 -7.01
C GLN A 124 1.73 11.66 -5.52
N VAL A 125 0.71 10.97 -4.97
CA VAL A 125 0.70 10.65 -3.54
C VAL A 125 1.82 9.67 -3.16
N ALA A 126 2.18 8.73 -4.05
CA ALA A 126 3.33 7.85 -3.84
C ALA A 126 4.65 8.64 -3.84
N SER A 127 4.82 9.63 -4.73
CA SER A 127 6.01 10.49 -4.76
C SER A 127 6.17 11.34 -3.49
N LEU A 128 5.05 11.67 -2.83
CA LEU A 128 5.00 12.39 -1.55
C LEU A 128 5.22 11.46 -0.33
N GLY A 129 5.44 10.17 -0.57
CA GLY A 129 5.71 9.18 0.46
C GLY A 129 4.46 8.58 1.10
N ALA A 130 3.28 8.71 0.47
CA ALA A 130 2.07 8.02 0.93
C ALA A 130 2.01 6.58 0.41
N GLY A 131 1.33 5.73 1.19
CA GLY A 131 1.12 4.34 0.85
C GLY A 131 2.08 3.37 1.56
N ALA A 132 1.99 2.13 1.18
CA ALA A 132 2.79 1.06 1.72
C ALA A 132 3.40 0.19 0.61
N GLU A 133 4.68 -0.08 0.74
CA GLU A 133 5.41 -1.01 -0.11
C GLU A 133 4.97 -2.45 0.17
N VAL A 134 4.76 -3.19 -0.89
CA VAL A 134 4.34 -4.59 -0.86
C VAL A 134 5.56 -5.49 -0.74
N ILE A 135 5.74 -6.14 0.40
CA ILE A 135 6.83 -7.08 0.66
C ILE A 135 6.29 -8.50 0.57
N ALA A 136 6.73 -9.21 -0.46
CA ALA A 136 6.30 -10.58 -0.77
C ALA A 136 7.42 -11.61 -0.63
N PHE A 137 8.67 -11.18 -0.43
CA PHE A 137 9.84 -12.04 -0.36
C PHE A 137 10.59 -11.85 0.96
N GLU A 138 11.21 -12.92 1.44
CA GLU A 138 12.12 -12.91 2.58
C GLU A 138 13.44 -12.23 2.19
N ASN A 139 14.27 -11.93 3.19
CA ASN A 139 15.64 -11.48 2.97
C ASN A 139 16.53 -12.67 2.56
N GLU A 140 16.06 -13.43 1.58
CA GLU A 140 16.68 -14.62 1.05
C GLU A 140 16.34 -14.78 -0.43
N SER A 141 17.34 -15.10 -1.25
CA SER A 141 17.19 -15.28 -2.70
C SER A 141 17.85 -16.59 -3.15
N GLU A 142 17.28 -17.22 -4.16
CA GLU A 142 17.87 -18.36 -4.84
C GLU A 142 18.38 -17.94 -6.22
N VAL A 143 19.68 -18.08 -6.47
CA VAL A 143 20.30 -17.88 -7.77
C VAL A 143 20.52 -19.24 -8.41
N VAL A 144 19.86 -19.49 -9.53
CA VAL A 144 19.91 -20.78 -10.23
C VAL A 144 20.60 -20.63 -11.56
N VAL A 145 21.69 -21.31 -11.74
CA VAL A 145 22.37 -21.48 -13.01
C VAL A 145 22.02 -22.85 -13.58
N SER A 146 21.47 -22.88 -14.76
CA SER A 146 21.06 -24.12 -15.42
C SER A 146 21.23 -24.03 -16.93
N ARG A 147 21.21 -25.19 -17.60
CA ARG A 147 21.15 -25.22 -19.04
C ARG A 147 19.85 -24.57 -19.55
N HIS A 148 19.93 -23.85 -20.67
CA HIS A 148 18.77 -23.20 -21.27
C HIS A 148 17.89 -24.17 -22.07
N ARG A 149 18.53 -25.14 -22.76
CA ARG A 149 17.84 -26.16 -23.61
C ARG A 149 18.11 -27.55 -23.07
N SER A 150 17.13 -28.44 -23.24
CA SER A 150 17.32 -29.87 -23.03
C SER A 150 17.64 -30.51 -24.38
N PRO A 151 18.82 -31.07 -24.56
CA PRO A 151 19.09 -31.86 -25.78
C PRO A 151 18.17 -33.08 -25.79
N GLY A 152 17.65 -33.44 -26.98
CA GLY A 152 16.86 -34.63 -27.16
C GLY A 152 17.66 -35.93 -26.90
N LYS A 153 17.04 -37.09 -27.06
CA LYS A 153 17.75 -38.41 -27.05
C LYS A 153 18.52 -38.58 -28.33
N GLY A 154 19.83 -38.81 -28.30
CA GLY A 154 20.62 -39.01 -29.54
C GLY A 154 22.09 -39.33 -29.27
N GLY A 155 22.85 -39.53 -30.38
CA GLY A 155 24.16 -40.14 -30.41
C GLY A 155 25.37 -39.28 -29.99
N TRP A 156 26.55 -39.59 -30.46
CA TRP A 156 27.87 -39.04 -30.05
C TRP A 156 27.98 -37.51 -30.14
N SER A 157 27.42 -36.88 -31.16
CA SER A 157 27.48 -35.41 -31.29
C SER A 157 26.68 -34.69 -30.21
N GLN A 158 25.59 -35.28 -29.73
CA GLN A 158 24.79 -34.74 -28.62
C GLN A 158 25.52 -34.84 -27.30
N ASN A 159 26.24 -35.95 -27.04
CA ASN A 159 27.04 -36.10 -25.81
C ASN A 159 28.15 -35.05 -25.74
N ARG A 160 28.77 -34.68 -26.87
CA ARG A 160 29.76 -33.60 -26.93
C ARG A 160 29.11 -32.25 -26.64
N TYR A 161 27.91 -31.99 -27.16
CA TYR A 161 27.16 -30.74 -26.90
C TYR A 161 26.69 -30.65 -25.45
N VAL A 162 26.21 -31.76 -24.87
CA VAL A 162 25.83 -31.84 -23.47
C VAL A 162 27.01 -31.51 -22.53
N ARG A 163 28.21 -32.08 -22.81
CA ARG A 163 29.44 -31.77 -22.08
C ARG A 163 29.75 -30.26 -22.11
N LYS A 164 29.67 -29.64 -23.30
CA LYS A 164 29.90 -28.21 -23.49
C LYS A 164 28.95 -27.38 -22.61
N MET A 165 27.64 -27.71 -22.63
CA MET A 165 26.66 -27.02 -21.81
C MET A 165 26.90 -27.17 -20.30
N HIS A 166 27.23 -28.38 -19.84
CA HIS A 166 27.52 -28.63 -18.41
C HIS A 166 28.79 -27.93 -17.96
N GLY A 167 29.82 -27.85 -18.79
CA GLY A 167 31.02 -27.05 -18.56
C GLY A 167 30.72 -25.57 -18.49
N ALA A 168 29.84 -25.06 -19.38
CA ALA A 168 29.41 -23.66 -19.36
C ALA A 168 28.58 -23.33 -18.12
N VAL A 169 27.70 -24.22 -17.64
CA VAL A 169 26.96 -24.06 -16.38
C VAL A 169 27.92 -23.98 -15.19
N GLN A 170 28.93 -24.86 -15.16
CA GLN A 170 29.94 -24.88 -14.10
C GLN A 170 30.78 -23.59 -14.09
N LEU A 171 31.22 -23.14 -15.27
CA LEU A 171 32.00 -21.89 -15.42
C LEU A 171 31.18 -20.70 -14.95
N LYS A 172 29.92 -20.57 -15.42
CA LYS A 172 29.02 -19.49 -15.00
C LYS A 172 28.69 -19.54 -13.52
N GLY A 173 28.59 -20.75 -12.93
CA GLY A 173 28.45 -20.93 -11.48
C GLY A 173 29.64 -20.37 -10.71
N ARG A 174 30.89 -20.58 -11.18
CA ARG A 174 32.09 -19.99 -10.56
C ARG A 174 32.14 -18.48 -10.66
N GLU A 175 31.76 -17.90 -11.81
CA GLU A 175 31.67 -16.44 -11.98
C GLU A 175 30.71 -15.82 -10.97
N ILE A 176 29.54 -16.44 -10.78
CA ILE A 176 28.55 -15.97 -9.83
C ILE A 176 29.05 -16.10 -8.39
N GLU A 177 29.70 -17.21 -8.06
CA GLU A 177 30.31 -17.41 -6.76
C GLU A 177 31.31 -16.31 -6.42
N MET A 178 32.22 -16.00 -7.37
CA MET A 178 33.17 -14.89 -7.20
C MET A 178 32.47 -13.53 -7.00
N ALA A 179 31.38 -13.28 -7.72
CA ALA A 179 30.63 -12.03 -7.57
C ALA A 179 29.94 -11.95 -6.19
N LEU A 180 29.39 -13.07 -5.67
CA LEU A 180 28.79 -13.13 -4.34
C LEU A 180 29.82 -12.91 -3.23
N VAL A 181 31.03 -13.52 -3.37
CA VAL A 181 32.14 -13.33 -2.44
C VAL A 181 32.63 -11.90 -2.46
N ALA A 182 32.83 -11.30 -3.64
CA ALA A 182 33.25 -9.91 -3.80
C ALA A 182 32.27 -8.91 -3.18
N ALA A 183 30.96 -9.23 -3.19
CA ALA A 183 29.92 -8.44 -2.55
C ALA A 183 29.78 -8.71 -1.03
N GLY A 184 30.55 -9.63 -0.45
CA GLY A 184 30.48 -9.99 0.98
C GLY A 184 29.17 -10.68 1.38
N LEU A 185 28.46 -11.28 0.43
CA LEU A 185 27.16 -11.93 0.70
C LEU A 185 27.34 -13.35 1.22
N ARG A 186 26.61 -13.70 2.28
CA ARG A 186 26.55 -15.08 2.78
C ARG A 186 25.68 -15.93 1.83
N TYR A 187 26.17 -17.12 1.49
CA TYR A 187 25.44 -18.03 0.62
C TYR A 187 25.73 -19.50 0.97
N GLU A 188 24.80 -20.36 0.55
CA GLU A 188 24.95 -21.82 0.51
C GLU A 188 24.91 -22.28 -0.95
N LYS A 189 25.85 -23.14 -1.35
CA LYS A 189 25.96 -23.61 -2.72
C LYS A 189 25.52 -25.06 -2.83
N LYS A 190 24.69 -25.37 -3.82
CA LYS A 190 24.30 -26.73 -4.18
C LYS A 190 24.58 -26.99 -5.65
N GLU A 191 25.41 -28.00 -5.94
CA GLU A 191 25.75 -28.41 -7.30
C GLU A 191 25.08 -29.73 -7.65
N THR A 192 24.46 -29.80 -8.81
CA THR A 192 24.01 -31.07 -9.40
C THR A 192 25.01 -31.48 -10.45
N LYS A 193 25.90 -32.39 -10.09
CA LYS A 193 26.94 -32.95 -10.96
C LYS A 193 26.31 -33.71 -12.14
N ALA A 194 26.92 -33.59 -13.28
CA ALA A 194 26.51 -34.31 -14.50
C ALA A 194 27.74 -34.54 -15.38
N PHE A 195 27.57 -35.40 -16.39
CA PHE A 195 28.65 -35.74 -17.29
C PHE A 195 29.28 -34.51 -17.97
N GLY A 196 30.54 -34.27 -17.69
CA GLY A 196 31.30 -33.13 -18.24
C GLY A 196 31.12 -31.79 -17.49
N GLY A 197 30.61 -31.81 -16.28
CA GLY A 197 30.45 -30.61 -15.42
C GLY A 197 29.21 -30.66 -14.53
N CYS A 198 28.46 -29.55 -14.46
CA CYS A 198 27.25 -29.46 -13.66
C CYS A 198 26.02 -29.20 -14.54
N SER A 199 24.90 -29.90 -14.29
CA SER A 199 23.64 -29.65 -14.96
C SER A 199 22.89 -28.46 -14.34
N ARG A 200 23.12 -28.19 -13.05
CA ARG A 200 22.57 -27.08 -12.28
C ARG A 200 23.52 -26.69 -11.15
N VAL A 201 23.66 -25.39 -10.92
CA VAL A 201 24.27 -24.82 -9.72
C VAL A 201 23.25 -23.87 -9.10
N ALA A 202 22.94 -24.07 -7.84
CA ALA A 202 22.02 -23.22 -7.09
C ALA A 202 22.74 -22.60 -5.89
N PHE A 203 22.55 -21.29 -5.71
CA PHE A 203 23.05 -20.55 -4.57
C PHE A 203 21.84 -20.06 -3.78
N ARG A 204 21.77 -20.41 -2.52
CA ARG A 204 20.87 -19.81 -1.55
C ARG A 204 21.59 -18.64 -0.92
N VAL A 205 21.21 -17.42 -1.26
CA VAL A 205 21.87 -16.18 -0.84
C VAL A 205 21.03 -15.53 0.26
N PHE A 206 21.64 -15.21 1.41
CA PHE A 206 20.97 -14.55 2.54
C PHE A 206 20.92 -13.05 2.35
N ALA A 207 20.31 -12.62 1.25
CA ALA A 207 20.10 -11.23 0.85
C ALA A 207 18.89 -11.12 -0.05
N THR A 208 18.33 -9.92 -0.12
CA THR A 208 17.22 -9.61 -1.05
C THR A 208 17.70 -9.64 -2.51
N ARG A 209 16.77 -9.84 -3.44
CA ARG A 209 17.07 -9.96 -4.88
C ARG A 209 17.81 -8.74 -5.46
N ASP A 210 17.52 -7.54 -4.96
CA ASP A 210 18.13 -6.26 -5.35
C ASP A 210 19.58 -6.13 -4.88
N GLN A 211 19.96 -6.83 -3.82
CA GLN A 211 21.32 -6.85 -3.29
C GLN A 211 22.24 -7.86 -4.00
N VAL A 212 21.66 -8.79 -4.76
CA VAL A 212 22.44 -9.81 -5.49
C VAL A 212 23.10 -9.17 -6.71
N PRO A 213 24.47 -9.11 -6.79
CA PRO A 213 25.20 -8.38 -7.83
C PRO A 213 25.26 -9.13 -9.17
N VAL A 214 24.28 -9.95 -9.46
CA VAL A 214 24.24 -10.80 -10.66
C VAL A 214 22.95 -10.50 -11.44
N PRO A 215 23.04 -10.18 -12.74
CA PRO A 215 21.84 -10.00 -13.55
C PRO A 215 21.22 -11.35 -13.92
N THR A 216 19.90 -11.36 -14.08
CA THR A 216 19.21 -12.46 -14.74
C THR A 216 19.71 -12.57 -16.18
N TYR A 217 20.12 -13.76 -16.60
CA TYR A 217 20.73 -14.00 -17.91
C TYR A 217 20.08 -15.18 -18.63
N ARG A 218 19.85 -15.04 -19.92
CA ARG A 218 19.34 -16.10 -20.80
C ARG A 218 20.15 -16.15 -22.08
N GLY A 219 21.18 -16.98 -22.06
CA GLY A 219 22.04 -17.23 -23.24
C GLY A 219 21.61 -18.47 -24.03
N ALA A 220 22.38 -18.80 -25.05
CA ALA A 220 22.13 -19.97 -25.92
C ALA A 220 22.21 -21.30 -25.15
N ASP A 221 23.24 -21.45 -24.31
CA ASP A 221 23.57 -22.69 -23.60
C ASP A 221 23.17 -22.67 -22.12
N VAL A 222 23.28 -21.50 -21.48
CA VAL A 222 23.12 -21.30 -20.03
C VAL A 222 22.12 -20.21 -19.74
N GLN A 223 21.33 -20.40 -18.66
CA GLN A 223 20.46 -19.37 -18.10
C GLN A 223 20.75 -19.18 -16.60
N VAL A 224 20.64 -17.95 -16.17
CA VAL A 224 20.71 -17.55 -14.74
C VAL A 224 19.35 -16.98 -14.36
N ARG A 225 18.75 -17.51 -13.31
CA ARG A 225 17.49 -17.02 -12.76
C ARG A 225 17.70 -16.66 -11.30
N ILE A 226 17.12 -15.57 -10.87
CA ILE A 226 17.15 -15.12 -9.48
C ILE A 226 15.71 -15.09 -8.99
N HIS A 227 15.44 -15.83 -7.93
CA HIS A 227 14.14 -15.93 -7.30
C HIS A 227 14.24 -15.49 -5.85
N GLY A 228 13.38 -14.56 -5.42
CA GLY A 228 13.21 -14.29 -3.99
C GLY A 228 12.43 -15.44 -3.33
N LYS A 229 12.80 -15.80 -2.11
CA LYS A 229 12.04 -16.75 -1.29
C LYS A 229 10.73 -16.10 -0.87
N ARG A 230 9.61 -16.74 -1.14
CA ARG A 230 8.28 -16.19 -0.89
C ARG A 230 7.96 -16.19 0.60
N LEU A 231 7.40 -15.08 1.07
CA LEU A 231 6.75 -15.02 2.38
C LEU A 231 5.45 -15.82 2.36
N GLU A 232 5.08 -16.43 3.48
CA GLU A 232 3.77 -17.09 3.63
C GLU A 232 2.62 -16.09 3.49
N ARG A 233 2.81 -14.87 4.01
CA ARG A 233 1.86 -13.75 3.92
C ARG A 233 2.56 -12.51 3.43
N ILE A 234 1.90 -11.78 2.54
CA ILE A 234 2.36 -10.48 2.08
C ILE A 234 2.35 -9.52 3.25
N ARG A 235 3.45 -8.78 3.41
CA ARG A 235 3.62 -7.72 4.41
C ARG A 235 3.62 -6.37 3.73
N PHE A 236 3.29 -5.35 4.50
CA PHE A 236 3.27 -3.98 4.04
C PHE A 236 4.21 -3.13 4.88
N ARG A 237 5.05 -2.35 4.23
CA ARG A 237 5.97 -1.41 4.86
C ARG A 237 5.57 0.01 4.46
N PRO A 238 5.17 0.89 5.39
CA PRO A 238 4.87 2.28 5.05
C PRO A 238 6.04 2.93 4.31
N LEU A 239 5.74 3.69 3.25
CA LEU A 239 6.78 4.42 2.49
C LEU A 239 7.42 5.52 3.31
N SER A 240 6.64 6.18 4.15
CA SER A 240 7.16 7.13 5.13
C SER A 240 6.56 6.87 6.51
N ILE A 241 7.39 7.02 7.53
CA ILE A 241 6.98 6.92 8.94
C ILE A 241 6.66 8.34 9.43
N LYS A 242 5.74 9.03 8.74
CA LYS A 242 5.24 10.30 9.24
C LYS A 242 4.18 10.01 10.29
N PRO A 243 4.36 10.46 11.53
CA PRO A 243 3.35 10.27 12.55
C PRO A 243 2.10 11.10 12.20
N ARG A 244 0.92 10.51 12.36
CA ARG A 244 -0.33 11.26 12.34
C ARG A 244 -0.35 12.21 13.52
N TYR A 245 -0.66 13.50 13.30
CA TYR A 245 -0.81 14.45 14.40
C TYR A 245 -2.17 14.29 15.07
N LEU A 246 -2.17 14.46 16.41
CA LEU A 246 -3.33 14.23 17.25
C LEU A 246 -3.68 15.47 18.07
N ILE A 247 -4.97 15.66 18.32
CA ILE A 247 -5.51 16.50 19.38
C ILE A 247 -5.96 15.56 20.49
N VAL A 248 -5.38 15.67 21.67
CA VAL A 248 -5.57 14.73 22.76
C VAL A 248 -6.22 15.44 23.94
N GLY A 249 -7.31 14.88 24.45
CA GLY A 249 -7.90 15.28 25.74
C GLY A 249 -7.58 14.23 26.79
N ILE A 250 -7.26 14.66 27.98
CA ILE A 250 -6.89 13.80 29.09
C ILE A 250 -7.68 14.24 30.34
N ASP A 251 -8.39 13.31 30.94
CA ASP A 251 -8.99 13.44 32.26
C ASP A 251 -8.17 12.58 33.25
N PRO A 252 -7.32 13.22 34.10
CA PRO A 252 -6.51 12.54 35.09
C PRO A 252 -7.27 12.37 36.40
N GLY A 253 -7.29 11.17 36.94
CA GLY A 253 -7.92 10.90 38.24
C GLY A 253 -7.59 9.49 38.73
N THR A 254 -8.38 8.97 39.66
CA THR A 254 -8.35 7.56 40.08
C THR A 254 -8.69 6.65 38.93
N THR A 255 -9.53 7.10 38.02
CA THR A 255 -9.71 6.57 36.68
C THR A 255 -9.15 7.59 35.71
N THR A 256 -8.12 7.25 34.99
CA THR A 256 -7.55 8.12 33.95
C THR A 256 -8.19 7.79 32.60
N ALA A 257 -8.63 8.81 31.87
CA ALA A 257 -9.14 8.66 30.52
C ALA A 257 -8.34 9.49 29.51
N ALA A 258 -8.20 8.97 28.31
CA ALA A 258 -7.55 9.63 27.19
C ALA A 258 -8.37 9.48 25.91
N ALA A 259 -8.62 10.62 25.24
CA ALA A 259 -9.26 10.70 23.93
C ALA A 259 -8.28 11.28 22.91
N ALA A 260 -8.20 10.71 21.71
CA ALA A 260 -7.38 11.24 20.64
C ALA A 260 -8.19 11.43 19.36
N LEU A 261 -8.18 12.65 18.84
CA LEU A 261 -8.77 13.06 17.57
C LEU A 261 -7.67 13.29 16.54
N ASP A 262 -7.98 13.12 15.26
CA ASP A 262 -7.14 13.66 14.19
C ASP A 262 -7.36 15.18 14.05
N LEU A 263 -6.57 15.84 13.16
CA LEU A 263 -6.69 17.29 12.93
C LEU A 263 -7.98 17.68 12.17
N ASP A 264 -8.76 16.72 11.72
CA ASP A 264 -10.07 16.93 11.10
C ASP A 264 -11.23 16.67 12.08
N GLY A 265 -10.93 16.28 13.33
CA GLY A 265 -11.91 16.07 14.41
C GLY A 265 -12.50 14.66 14.48
N ASN A 266 -11.94 13.69 13.75
CA ASN A 266 -12.39 12.30 13.82
C ASN A 266 -11.79 11.62 15.05
N LEU A 267 -12.61 10.87 15.80
CA LEU A 267 -12.17 10.09 16.95
C LEU A 267 -11.37 8.88 16.49
N LEU A 268 -10.13 8.77 16.97
CA LEU A 268 -9.21 7.68 16.64
C LEU A 268 -9.00 6.72 17.82
N HIS A 269 -9.05 7.24 19.04
CA HIS A 269 -8.81 6.46 20.26
C HIS A 269 -9.59 7.07 21.42
N LEU A 270 -10.21 6.21 22.21
CA LEU A 270 -10.86 6.58 23.46
C LEU A 270 -10.71 5.39 24.40
N ALA A 271 -10.12 5.63 25.57
CA ALA A 271 -9.93 4.60 26.58
C ALA A 271 -9.86 5.20 27.97
N SER A 272 -10.33 4.44 28.94
CA SER A 272 -10.23 4.76 30.36
C SER A 272 -9.88 3.53 31.19
N SER A 273 -9.14 3.71 32.27
CA SER A 273 -8.86 2.63 33.23
C SER A 273 -8.46 3.20 34.59
N ARG A 274 -8.84 2.51 35.67
CA ARG A 274 -8.40 2.80 37.03
C ARG A 274 -6.92 2.54 37.30
N GLN A 275 -6.33 1.64 36.51
CA GLN A 275 -4.93 1.24 36.61
C GLN A 275 -4.03 1.87 35.54
N MET A 276 -4.56 2.78 34.73
CA MET A 276 -3.82 3.40 33.64
C MET A 276 -2.76 4.36 34.21
N THR A 277 -1.50 3.98 34.08
CA THR A 277 -0.38 4.84 34.43
C THR A 277 -0.12 5.88 33.35
N MET A 278 0.63 6.94 33.71
CA MET A 278 1.06 7.94 32.69
C MET A 278 1.85 7.31 31.55
N SER A 279 2.64 6.28 31.85
CA SER A 279 3.41 5.54 30.81
C SER A 279 2.48 4.80 29.85
N ASP A 280 1.40 4.20 30.36
CA ASP A 280 0.41 3.52 29.53
C ASP A 280 -0.34 4.50 28.62
N VAL A 281 -0.68 5.71 29.11
CA VAL A 281 -1.25 6.77 28.29
C VAL A 281 -0.29 7.18 27.19
N ILE A 282 0.97 7.45 27.52
CA ILE A 282 2.00 7.82 26.54
C ILE A 282 2.17 6.72 25.49
N GLU A 283 2.25 5.45 25.91
CA GLU A 283 2.39 4.32 24.98
C GLU A 283 1.17 4.15 24.07
N SER A 284 -0.04 4.28 24.63
CA SER A 284 -1.29 4.19 23.85
C SER A 284 -1.37 5.30 22.79
N LEU A 285 -1.04 6.53 23.17
CA LEU A 285 -1.02 7.67 22.26
C LEU A 285 0.06 7.53 21.18
N TYR A 286 1.25 7.04 21.56
CA TYR A 286 2.34 6.83 20.61
C TYR A 286 1.97 5.81 19.52
N LYS A 287 1.16 4.79 19.84
CA LYS A 287 0.66 3.79 18.88
C LYS A 287 -0.35 4.39 17.89
N VAL A 288 -1.07 5.43 18.29
CA VAL A 288 -2.07 6.10 17.45
C VAL A 288 -1.45 7.21 16.60
N GLY A 289 -0.52 7.98 17.17
CA GLY A 289 0.14 9.09 16.48
C GLY A 289 0.96 9.97 17.42
N LYS A 290 1.22 11.20 16.97
CA LYS A 290 1.99 12.19 17.70
C LYS A 290 1.07 13.30 18.20
N PRO A 291 0.85 13.44 19.51
CA PRO A 291 0.11 14.57 20.07
C PRO A 291 0.70 15.91 19.64
N LEU A 292 -0.11 16.73 18.98
CA LEU A 292 0.19 18.12 18.64
C LEU A 292 -0.35 19.06 19.71
N ILE A 293 -1.55 18.79 20.17
CA ILE A 293 -2.26 19.56 21.20
C ILE A 293 -2.66 18.60 22.30
N VAL A 294 -2.42 18.95 23.55
CA VAL A 294 -2.91 18.24 24.73
C VAL A 294 -3.83 19.18 25.51
N ALA A 295 -5.04 18.71 25.73
CA ALA A 295 -6.14 19.45 26.30
C ALA A 295 -6.61 18.85 27.63
N THR A 296 -7.16 19.69 28.47
CA THR A 296 -7.90 19.35 29.69
C THR A 296 -9.23 20.12 29.71
N ASP A 297 -10.18 19.67 30.49
CA ASP A 297 -11.51 20.27 30.67
C ASP A 297 -11.57 21.28 31.80
N VAL A 298 -10.46 21.44 32.54
CA VAL A 298 -10.30 22.37 33.66
C VAL A 298 -9.39 23.54 33.29
N GLN A 299 -9.60 24.71 33.95
CA GLN A 299 -8.88 25.94 33.66
C GLN A 299 -7.37 25.82 33.93
N GLU A 300 -6.97 25.07 34.97
CA GLU A 300 -5.56 24.81 35.26
C GLU A 300 -5.16 23.41 34.84
N MET A 301 -4.12 23.32 34.02
CA MET A 301 -3.64 22.01 33.55
C MET A 301 -3.04 21.20 34.70
N PRO A 302 -3.59 20.00 35.01
CA PRO A 302 -3.04 19.14 36.04
C PRO A 302 -1.59 18.72 35.74
N TYR A 303 -0.79 18.58 36.80
CA TYR A 303 0.64 18.25 36.67
C TYR A 303 0.89 16.94 35.88
N SER A 304 0.03 15.94 36.02
CA SER A 304 0.07 14.70 35.29
C SER A 304 -0.09 14.89 33.77
N VAL A 305 -1.06 15.75 33.37
CA VAL A 305 -1.32 16.11 31.98
C VAL A 305 -0.16 16.93 31.42
N GLU A 306 0.39 17.86 32.21
CA GLU A 306 1.55 18.66 31.81
C GLU A 306 2.79 17.80 31.56
N LYS A 307 3.01 16.72 32.33
CA LYS A 307 4.10 15.75 32.05
C LYS A 307 3.91 15.05 30.71
N ILE A 308 2.68 14.60 30.37
CA ILE A 308 2.38 13.97 29.10
C ILE A 308 2.57 14.98 27.95
N ARG A 309 2.09 16.20 28.10
CA ARG A 309 2.29 17.29 27.13
C ARG A 309 3.78 17.49 26.83
N ARG A 310 4.61 17.58 27.86
CA ARG A 310 6.06 17.78 27.71
C ARG A 310 6.74 16.60 27.03
N ALA A 311 6.33 15.37 27.35
CA ALA A 311 6.88 14.17 26.73
C ALA A 311 6.75 14.18 25.18
N PHE A 312 5.65 14.76 24.67
CA PHE A 312 5.43 14.89 23.22
C PHE A 312 5.82 16.25 22.64
N SER A 313 6.28 17.21 23.46
CA SER A 313 6.47 18.60 23.07
C SER A 313 5.21 19.19 22.42
N ALA A 314 4.04 18.84 22.98
CA ALA A 314 2.74 19.27 22.50
C ALA A 314 2.36 20.64 23.02
N ILE A 315 1.42 21.30 22.34
CA ILE A 315 0.86 22.59 22.73
C ILE A 315 -0.19 22.35 23.80
N ALA A 316 -0.18 23.16 24.86
CA ALA A 316 -1.22 23.13 25.90
C ALA A 316 -2.51 23.77 25.39
N PHE A 317 -3.62 23.13 25.67
CA PHE A 317 -4.93 23.76 25.61
C PHE A 317 -5.64 23.64 26.95
N VAL A 318 -6.10 24.78 27.47
CA VAL A 318 -6.93 24.86 28.65
C VAL A 318 -8.14 25.75 28.34
N PRO A 319 -9.34 25.40 28.79
CA PRO A 319 -10.51 26.22 28.57
C PRO A 319 -10.39 27.54 29.39
N LYS A 320 -11.13 28.56 28.99
CA LYS A 320 -11.18 29.85 29.76
C LYS A 320 -11.86 29.71 31.10
N GLN A 321 -12.77 28.78 31.22
CA GLN A 321 -13.52 28.40 32.41
C GLN A 321 -13.70 26.88 32.41
N ASP A 322 -13.88 26.28 33.56
CA ASP A 322 -14.17 24.86 33.66
C ASP A 322 -15.43 24.53 32.86
N VAL A 323 -15.34 23.48 32.05
CA VAL A 323 -16.43 23.10 31.16
C VAL A 323 -17.56 22.46 31.97
N SER A 324 -18.78 23.04 31.88
CA SER A 324 -19.95 22.50 32.58
C SER A 324 -20.34 21.10 32.04
N VAL A 325 -20.97 20.29 32.89
CA VAL A 325 -21.40 18.93 32.55
C VAL A 325 -22.35 18.94 31.35
N ASP A 326 -23.29 19.89 31.29
CA ASP A 326 -24.24 20.01 30.17
C ASP A 326 -23.52 20.28 28.86
N THR A 327 -22.53 21.17 28.87
CA THR A 327 -21.69 21.45 27.68
C THR A 327 -20.89 20.22 27.27
N LYS A 328 -20.34 19.43 28.20
CA LYS A 328 -19.63 18.20 27.92
C LYS A 328 -20.53 17.18 27.24
N VAL A 329 -21.75 16.98 27.73
CA VAL A 329 -22.76 16.08 27.18
C VAL A 329 -23.15 16.51 25.75
N GLU A 330 -23.40 17.79 25.53
CA GLU A 330 -23.73 18.31 24.20
C GLU A 330 -22.59 18.12 23.19
N LEU A 331 -21.35 18.41 23.63
CA LEU A 331 -20.16 18.26 22.79
C LEU A 331 -19.91 16.82 22.33
N THR A 332 -20.13 15.88 23.26
CA THR A 332 -19.79 14.46 23.03
C THR A 332 -20.95 13.64 22.48
N ALA A 333 -22.17 14.20 22.41
CA ALA A 333 -23.38 13.50 21.93
C ALA A 333 -23.22 12.69 20.62
N PRO A 334 -22.43 13.13 19.62
CA PRO A 334 -22.25 12.36 18.37
C PRO A 334 -21.32 11.14 18.51
N PHE A 335 -20.65 10.97 19.65
CA PHE A 335 -19.61 9.96 19.82
C PHE A 335 -20.00 8.93 20.89
N PRO A 336 -19.66 7.64 20.70
CA PRO A 336 -19.84 6.66 21.77
C PRO A 336 -18.75 6.81 22.83
N TYR A 337 -19.14 6.77 24.11
CA TYR A 337 -18.26 6.68 25.28
C TYR A 337 -18.87 5.75 26.33
N ALA A 338 -18.04 5.13 27.18
CA ALA A 338 -18.46 4.13 28.13
C ALA A 338 -18.75 4.68 29.54
N ASN A 339 -18.11 5.81 29.92
CA ASN A 339 -18.23 6.40 31.25
C ASN A 339 -17.95 7.92 31.23
N ASP A 340 -18.19 8.59 32.39
CA ASP A 340 -18.02 10.02 32.53
C ASP A 340 -16.59 10.49 32.28
N HIS A 341 -15.57 9.71 32.67
CA HIS A 341 -14.17 10.07 32.45
C HIS A 341 -13.83 10.09 30.97
N GLU A 342 -14.34 9.13 30.19
CA GLU A 342 -14.19 9.14 28.72
C GLU A 342 -14.90 10.34 28.10
N ARG A 343 -16.10 10.68 28.60
CA ARG A 343 -16.81 11.91 28.17
C ARG A 343 -15.97 13.14 28.41
N ASP A 344 -15.40 13.27 29.62
CA ASP A 344 -14.65 14.47 30.02
C ASP A 344 -13.35 14.59 29.21
N ALA A 345 -12.58 13.51 29.02
CA ALA A 345 -11.43 13.50 28.15
C ALA A 345 -11.79 13.83 26.67
N LEU A 346 -12.89 13.25 26.17
CA LEU A 346 -13.36 13.51 24.82
C LEU A 346 -13.84 14.95 24.65
N SER A 347 -14.54 15.51 25.63
CA SER A 347 -14.99 16.89 25.62
C SER A 347 -13.83 17.87 25.55
N ALA A 348 -12.74 17.63 26.31
CA ALA A 348 -11.52 18.43 26.28
C ALA A 348 -10.87 18.42 24.88
N ALA A 349 -10.78 17.25 24.25
CA ALA A 349 -10.25 17.13 22.90
C ALA A 349 -11.10 17.86 21.86
N LEU A 350 -12.45 17.75 21.96
CA LEU A 350 -13.39 18.40 21.06
C LEU A 350 -13.41 19.92 21.20
N ASP A 351 -13.28 20.43 22.42
CA ASP A 351 -13.19 21.89 22.69
C ASP A 351 -11.91 22.46 22.09
N ALA A 352 -10.77 21.80 22.30
CA ALA A 352 -9.53 22.14 21.63
C ALA A 352 -9.68 22.11 20.10
N TYR A 353 -10.28 21.06 19.53
CA TYR A 353 -10.53 21.00 18.09
C TYR A 353 -11.39 22.16 17.58
N ARG A 354 -12.48 22.52 18.28
CA ARG A 354 -13.34 23.64 17.91
C ARG A 354 -12.58 24.98 17.83
N GLN A 355 -11.67 25.24 18.77
CA GLN A 355 -10.84 26.44 18.74
C GLN A 355 -9.88 26.50 17.56
N TYR A 356 -9.28 25.37 17.19
CA TYR A 356 -8.31 25.33 16.08
C TYR A 356 -8.94 25.09 14.70
N ARG A 357 -10.19 24.62 14.63
CA ARG A 357 -10.90 24.26 13.40
C ARG A 357 -10.87 25.37 12.35
N HIS A 358 -11.22 26.60 12.72
CA HIS A 358 -11.22 27.72 11.78
C HIS A 358 -9.81 28.02 11.24
N LYS A 359 -8.79 27.91 12.07
CA LYS A 359 -7.39 28.08 11.65
C LYS A 359 -6.99 26.99 10.66
N PHE A 360 -7.34 25.75 10.92
CA PHE A 360 -7.10 24.63 10.04
C PHE A 360 -7.82 24.78 8.69
N GLN A 361 -9.08 25.20 8.69
CA GLN A 361 -9.85 25.45 7.46
C GLN A 361 -9.28 26.61 6.63
N ASN A 362 -8.84 27.68 7.26
CA ASN A 362 -8.22 28.80 6.57
C ASN A 362 -6.87 28.44 5.98
N LEU A 363 -6.07 27.60 6.66
CA LEU A 363 -4.82 27.07 6.13
C LEU A 363 -5.07 26.21 4.90
N LEU A 364 -6.09 25.34 4.91
CA LEU A 364 -6.44 24.47 3.80
C LEU A 364 -6.63 25.23 2.47
N LYS A 365 -7.25 26.42 2.52
CA LYS A 365 -7.49 27.27 1.35
C LYS A 365 -6.21 27.91 0.79
N ARG A 366 -5.15 28.00 1.60
CA ARG A 366 -3.90 28.71 1.26
C ARG A 366 -2.75 27.75 0.94
N ILE A 367 -2.88 26.48 1.27
CA ILE A 367 -1.83 25.48 1.03
C ILE A 367 -1.97 24.97 -0.40
N PRO A 368 -0.92 25.07 -1.23
CA PRO A 368 -0.94 24.51 -2.58
C PRO A 368 -1.05 22.98 -2.58
N PRO A 369 -1.60 22.37 -3.64
CA PRO A 369 -1.59 20.92 -3.81
C PRO A 369 -0.18 20.33 -3.75
N GLY A 370 -0.05 19.12 -3.18
CA GLY A 370 1.22 18.41 -3.07
C GLY A 370 1.95 18.62 -1.75
N HIS A 371 1.39 19.37 -0.81
CA HIS A 371 1.95 19.54 0.54
C HIS A 371 1.18 18.69 1.54
N ASP A 372 1.90 18.10 2.49
CA ASP A 372 1.31 17.37 3.61
C ASP A 372 0.57 18.35 4.54
N LEU A 373 -0.75 18.32 4.52
CA LEU A 373 -1.60 19.25 5.25
C LEU A 373 -1.37 19.17 6.76
N ASP A 374 -1.23 17.97 7.30
CA ASP A 374 -1.07 17.78 8.73
C ASP A 374 0.29 18.30 9.22
N GLU A 375 1.34 18.11 8.44
CA GLU A 375 2.67 18.66 8.75
C GLU A 375 2.65 20.21 8.68
N VAL A 376 2.03 20.79 7.66
CA VAL A 376 1.90 22.25 7.55
C VAL A 376 1.08 22.82 8.70
N ARG A 377 -0.09 22.21 8.99
CA ARG A 377 -0.94 22.60 10.13
C ARG A 377 -0.15 22.54 11.44
N ALA A 378 0.60 21.45 11.67
CA ALA A 378 1.37 21.25 12.89
C ALA A 378 2.45 22.31 13.07
N ARG A 379 3.18 22.67 12.01
CA ARG A 379 4.24 23.69 12.07
C ARG A 379 3.67 25.09 12.27
N VAL A 380 2.58 25.43 11.58
CA VAL A 380 1.94 26.75 11.73
C VAL A 380 1.33 26.92 13.14
N ILE A 381 0.75 25.85 13.72
CA ILE A 381 0.23 25.90 15.09
C ILE A 381 1.36 26.06 16.11
N ARG A 382 2.56 25.52 15.83
CA ARG A 382 3.77 25.72 16.64
C ARG A 382 4.40 27.10 16.50
N GLY A 383 3.83 28.00 15.66
CA GLY A 383 4.25 29.40 15.54
C GLY A 383 5.09 29.72 14.31
N GLN A 384 5.33 28.77 13.40
CA GLN A 384 6.01 29.07 12.13
C GLN A 384 5.05 29.80 11.17
N SER A 385 5.59 30.71 10.34
CA SER A 385 4.80 31.34 9.29
C SER A 385 4.49 30.35 8.16
N LEU A 386 3.31 30.45 7.54
CA LEU A 386 2.93 29.58 6.43
C LEU A 386 3.95 29.65 5.28
N ASP A 387 4.41 30.86 4.96
CA ASP A 387 5.33 31.07 3.84
C ASP A 387 6.71 30.42 4.11
N SER A 388 7.20 30.47 5.36
CA SER A 388 8.43 29.79 5.77
C SER A 388 8.27 28.26 5.62
N VAL A 389 7.16 27.72 6.12
CA VAL A 389 6.89 26.26 6.06
C VAL A 389 6.80 25.77 4.61
N LEU A 390 6.08 26.50 3.75
CA LEU A 390 5.96 26.15 2.33
C LEU A 390 7.31 26.31 1.60
N GLY A 391 8.10 27.31 1.94
CA GLY A 391 9.44 27.51 1.39
C GLY A 391 10.42 26.39 1.73
N GLU A 392 10.33 25.83 2.93
CA GLU A 392 11.16 24.69 3.36
C GLU A 392 10.68 23.36 2.77
N MET A 393 9.38 23.19 2.63
CA MET A 393 8.75 22.01 2.03
C MET A 393 8.77 22.12 0.50
N LYS A 394 9.98 22.14 -0.12
CA LYS A 394 10.12 22.22 -1.58
C LYS A 394 9.41 21.06 -2.27
N VAL A 395 8.20 21.32 -2.76
CA VAL A 395 7.54 20.50 -3.77
C VAL A 395 7.93 21.09 -5.12
N PRO A 396 8.36 20.29 -6.11
CA PRO A 396 8.57 20.80 -7.46
C PRO A 396 7.21 21.20 -8.03
N VAL A 397 6.89 22.49 -7.91
CA VAL A 397 5.65 23.05 -8.47
C VAL A 397 5.89 23.27 -9.95
N ARG A 398 5.17 22.53 -10.79
CA ARG A 398 4.88 23.03 -12.13
C ARG A 398 4.07 24.31 -11.94
N LYS A 399 4.62 25.49 -12.34
CA LYS A 399 3.79 26.65 -12.54
C LYS A 399 2.64 26.19 -13.45
N PRO A 400 1.36 26.39 -13.06
CA PRO A 400 0.30 26.20 -14.03
C PRO A 400 0.72 27.07 -15.24
N GLU A 401 0.83 26.46 -16.41
CA GLU A 401 0.79 27.24 -17.63
C GLU A 401 -0.46 28.10 -17.46
N THR A 402 -0.24 29.39 -17.35
CA THR A 402 -1.29 30.39 -17.39
C THR A 402 -2.09 30.10 -18.66
N ALA A 403 -3.15 29.32 -18.54
CA ALA A 403 -4.23 29.41 -19.47
C ALA A 403 -4.66 30.88 -19.35
N GLU A 404 -4.30 31.66 -20.36
CA GLU A 404 -4.83 33.00 -20.54
C GLU A 404 -6.32 32.87 -20.30
N THR A 405 -6.82 33.54 -19.28
CA THR A 405 -8.21 33.71 -19.01
C THR A 405 -8.77 34.54 -20.16
N ALA A 406 -9.10 33.87 -21.26
CA ALA A 406 -10.04 34.41 -22.21
C ALA A 406 -11.37 34.65 -21.48
N PRO A 407 -12.07 35.76 -21.72
CA PRO A 407 -13.29 36.07 -21.03
C PRO A 407 -14.31 34.95 -21.27
N VAL A 408 -14.84 34.44 -20.17
CA VAL A 408 -15.87 33.40 -20.18
C VAL A 408 -17.12 33.95 -20.83
N LEU A 409 -17.23 33.78 -22.12
CA LEU A 409 -18.51 33.73 -22.79
C LEU A 409 -19.20 32.47 -22.28
N ILE A 410 -20.35 32.63 -21.64
CA ILE A 410 -21.19 31.52 -21.15
C ILE A 410 -21.64 30.76 -22.41
N ASP A 411 -20.88 29.75 -22.77
CA ASP A 411 -21.03 29.01 -23.99
C ASP A 411 -21.72 27.68 -23.70
N SER A 412 -22.77 27.39 -24.47
CA SER A 412 -23.53 26.15 -24.48
C SER A 412 -22.63 24.88 -24.70
N SER A 413 -21.40 25.09 -25.15
CA SER A 413 -20.39 24.02 -25.32
C SER A 413 -19.99 23.31 -23.99
N SER A 414 -20.04 24.03 -22.86
CA SER A 414 -19.67 23.43 -21.55
C SER A 414 -20.71 22.39 -21.08
N HIS A 415 -22.00 22.64 -21.38
CA HIS A 415 -23.09 21.70 -21.11
C HIS A 415 -22.99 20.44 -21.99
N VAL A 416 -22.67 20.62 -23.27
CA VAL A 416 -22.48 19.52 -24.22
C VAL A 416 -21.28 18.65 -23.83
N GLN A 417 -20.17 19.27 -23.44
CA GLN A 417 -19.01 18.54 -22.92
C GLN A 417 -19.33 17.77 -21.63
N ARG A 418 -20.08 18.39 -20.72
CA ARG A 418 -20.53 17.77 -19.48
C ARG A 418 -21.48 16.59 -19.72
N VAL A 419 -22.42 16.72 -20.64
CA VAL A 419 -23.31 15.64 -21.08
C VAL A 419 -22.54 14.51 -21.74
N ARG A 420 -21.56 14.83 -22.60
CA ARG A 420 -20.69 13.83 -23.24
C ARG A 420 -19.82 13.06 -22.21
N MET A 421 -19.28 13.77 -21.23
CA MET A 421 -18.52 13.19 -20.12
C MET A 421 -19.41 12.28 -19.24
N LEU A 422 -20.62 12.75 -18.86
CA LEU A 422 -21.59 11.95 -18.11
C LEU A 422 -22.06 10.72 -18.91
N GLY A 423 -22.26 10.86 -20.22
CA GLY A 423 -22.59 9.74 -21.10
C GLY A 423 -21.49 8.68 -21.16
N GLY A 424 -20.23 9.10 -21.22
CA GLY A 424 -19.07 8.20 -21.13
C GLY A 424 -19.01 7.47 -19.77
N MET A 425 -19.30 8.20 -18.69
CA MET A 425 -19.35 7.66 -17.32
C MET A 425 -20.45 6.59 -17.17
N VAL A 426 -21.65 6.88 -17.63
CA VAL A 426 -22.78 5.93 -17.62
C VAL A 426 -22.44 4.67 -18.41
N LYS A 427 -21.80 4.82 -19.58
CA LYS A 427 -21.38 3.69 -20.40
C LYS A 427 -20.34 2.83 -19.67
N ARG A 428 -19.35 3.45 -19.00
CA ARG A 428 -18.34 2.74 -18.19
C ARG A 428 -18.98 2.01 -17.02
N LEU A 429 -19.86 2.66 -16.26
CA LEU A 429 -20.55 2.04 -15.12
C LEU A 429 -21.39 0.83 -15.57
N ARG A 430 -22.10 0.92 -16.70
CA ARG A 430 -22.86 -0.21 -17.26
C ARG A 430 -21.94 -1.39 -17.64
N THR A 431 -20.77 -1.11 -18.16
CA THR A 431 -19.76 -2.16 -18.47
C THR A 431 -19.29 -2.84 -17.20
N ILE A 432 -18.95 -2.07 -16.15
CA ILE A 432 -18.52 -2.61 -14.85
C ILE A 432 -19.63 -3.45 -14.20
N VAL A 433 -20.89 -2.96 -14.22
CA VAL A 433 -22.03 -3.71 -13.70
C VAL A 433 -22.22 -5.03 -14.46
N GLY A 434 -22.09 -5.01 -15.80
CA GLY A 434 -22.14 -6.24 -16.59
C GLY A 434 -21.03 -7.24 -16.26
N GLU A 435 -19.81 -6.77 -16.07
CA GLU A 435 -18.67 -7.61 -15.69
C GLU A 435 -18.85 -8.21 -14.29
N LEU A 436 -19.34 -7.43 -13.32
CA LEU A 436 -19.63 -7.92 -11.98
C LEU A 436 -20.78 -8.96 -11.98
N GLN A 437 -21.81 -8.76 -12.79
CA GLN A 437 -22.89 -9.73 -12.96
C GLN A 437 -22.40 -11.06 -13.55
N GLU A 438 -21.49 -11.00 -14.53
CA GLU A 438 -20.87 -12.23 -15.09
C GLU A 438 -20.00 -12.93 -14.04
N GLU A 439 -19.26 -12.16 -13.22
CA GLU A 439 -18.45 -12.72 -12.13
C GLU A 439 -19.31 -13.40 -11.05
N VAL A 440 -20.42 -12.76 -10.64
CA VAL A 440 -21.38 -13.34 -9.68
C VAL A 440 -21.94 -14.65 -10.22
N LYS A 441 -22.41 -14.70 -11.46
CA LYS A 441 -22.89 -15.94 -12.10
C LYS A 441 -21.81 -17.03 -12.14
N GLY A 442 -20.57 -16.66 -12.44
CA GLY A 442 -19.44 -17.58 -12.42
C GLY A 442 -19.19 -18.18 -11.03
N LYS A 443 -19.25 -17.35 -9.99
CA LYS A 443 -19.10 -17.77 -8.60
C LYS A 443 -20.26 -18.63 -8.12
N GLU A 444 -21.48 -18.31 -8.48
CA GLU A 444 -22.67 -19.12 -8.19
C GLU A 444 -22.57 -20.52 -8.81
N TYR A 445 -22.10 -20.60 -10.07
CA TYR A 445 -21.85 -21.89 -10.71
C TYR A 445 -20.75 -22.70 -9.99
N GLU A 446 -19.66 -22.05 -9.57
CA GLU A 446 -18.57 -22.69 -8.82
C GLU A 446 -19.05 -23.20 -7.45
N ILE A 447 -19.85 -22.41 -6.74
CA ILE A 447 -20.49 -22.78 -5.48
C ILE A 447 -21.39 -24.01 -5.68
N HIS A 448 -22.22 -24.00 -6.70
CA HIS A 448 -23.12 -25.11 -6.99
C HIS A 448 -22.35 -26.40 -7.31
N ARG A 449 -21.26 -26.28 -8.08
CA ARG A 449 -20.35 -27.39 -8.41
C ARG A 449 -19.65 -27.93 -7.16
N LEU A 450 -19.19 -27.08 -6.27
CA LEU A 450 -18.55 -27.48 -5.02
C LEU A 450 -19.55 -28.13 -4.05
N GLN A 451 -20.76 -27.60 -3.95
CA GLN A 451 -21.84 -28.18 -3.17
C GLN A 451 -22.26 -29.57 -3.67
N SER A 452 -22.30 -29.76 -5.00
CA SER A 452 -22.58 -31.07 -5.60
C SER A 452 -21.48 -32.08 -5.29
N ARG A 453 -20.20 -31.65 -5.37
CA ARG A 453 -19.06 -32.51 -4.98
C ARG A 453 -19.11 -32.88 -3.49
N LEU A 454 -19.44 -31.92 -2.63
CA LEU A 454 -19.55 -32.13 -1.19
C LEU A 454 -20.65 -33.14 -0.87
N ARG A 455 -21.83 -33.03 -1.52
CA ARG A 455 -22.94 -34.02 -1.38
C ARG A 455 -22.49 -35.43 -1.82
N ASN A 456 -21.76 -35.53 -2.94
CA ASN A 456 -21.25 -36.81 -3.43
C ASN A 456 -20.24 -37.47 -2.47
N VAL A 457 -19.34 -36.65 -1.86
CA VAL A 457 -18.39 -37.14 -0.84
C VAL A 457 -19.15 -37.58 0.43
N HIS A 458 -20.15 -36.82 0.86
CA HIS A 458 -20.96 -37.20 2.01
C HIS A 458 -21.73 -38.50 1.75
N THR A 459 -22.38 -38.64 0.59
CA THR A 459 -23.08 -39.88 0.22
C THR A 459 -22.13 -41.08 0.12
N ALA A 460 -20.92 -40.89 -0.46
CA ALA A 460 -19.93 -41.97 -0.50
C ALA A 460 -19.50 -42.40 0.92
N ARG A 461 -19.26 -41.43 1.80
CA ARG A 461 -18.87 -41.72 3.19
C ARG A 461 -19.99 -42.39 4.01
N TYR A 462 -21.28 -42.03 3.79
CA TYR A 462 -22.41 -42.71 4.40
C TYR A 462 -22.58 -44.13 3.90
N THR A 463 -22.33 -44.38 2.60
CA THR A 463 -22.40 -45.75 2.03
C THR A 463 -21.24 -46.63 2.50
N GLU A 464 -20.05 -46.08 2.75
CA GLU A 464 -18.91 -46.77 3.34
C GLU A 464 -19.19 -47.15 4.81
N LEU A 465 -19.63 -46.19 5.61
CA LEU A 465 -20.02 -46.42 7.01
C LEU A 465 -21.18 -47.45 7.16
N ALA A 466 -22.13 -47.45 6.24
CA ALA A 466 -23.22 -48.43 6.22
C ALA A 466 -22.72 -49.84 5.90
N LYS A 467 -21.74 -49.99 5.01
CA LYS A 467 -21.09 -51.29 4.71
C LYS A 467 -20.30 -51.81 5.90
N ASP A 468 -19.53 -50.95 6.57
CA ASP A 468 -18.74 -51.33 7.75
C ASP A 468 -19.66 -51.77 8.91
N THR A 469 -20.81 -51.12 9.09
CA THR A 469 -21.81 -51.53 10.09
C THR A 469 -22.53 -52.84 9.75
N GLU A 470 -22.69 -53.19 8.47
CA GLU A 470 -23.20 -54.50 8.05
C GLU A 470 -22.16 -55.62 8.24
N VAL A 471 -20.87 -55.33 8.01
CA VAL A 471 -19.78 -56.30 8.25
C VAL A 471 -19.66 -56.62 9.72
N VAL A 472 -19.66 -55.61 10.60
CA VAL A 472 -19.61 -55.79 12.05
C VAL A 472 -20.82 -56.57 12.61
N LYS A 473 -21.98 -56.44 11.99
CA LYS A 473 -23.17 -57.23 12.36
C LYS A 473 -23.09 -58.69 11.90
N LYS A 474 -22.34 -59.00 10.83
CA LYS A 474 -22.16 -60.38 10.36
C LYS A 474 -21.08 -61.14 11.11
N ASP A 475 -20.09 -60.44 11.68
CA ASP A 475 -19.07 -61.09 12.51
C ASP A 475 -19.47 -61.25 13.99
N ALA A 476 -20.67 -60.78 14.37
CA ALA A 476 -21.21 -60.86 15.72
C ALA A 476 -22.36 -61.92 15.86
N VAL A 477 -22.62 -62.73 14.83
CA VAL A 477 -23.50 -63.88 14.81
C VAL A 477 -22.67 -65.16 14.53
#